data_3267d166e8584dd6436745cb2291fd38
#
_entry.id   3267d166e8584dd6436745cb2291fd38
#
_cell.length_a   1.000
_cell.length_b   1.000
_cell.length_c   1.000
_cell.angle_alpha   90.00
_cell.angle_beta   90.00
_cell.angle_gamma   90.00
#
_symmetry.space_group_name_H-M   'P 1'
#
loop_
_entity.id
_entity.type
_entity.pdbx_description
1 polymer ?
#
loop_
_entity_poly.entity_id
_entity_poly.type
_entity_poly.pdbx_seq_one_letter_code
_entity_poly.pdbx_strand_id
1 'polypeptide(L)'
;WSEGTTRLILHGDGQGRPLLIVPSLVNRYHVLDIAPGRSLLDYLDQAGFAPYVVDWDRPGEVERAFTLTDYIAGRLDRALDVVLDHAGERPASLGYCMGGLLALALAQRRQRDLRGLVLLATPWDFSADASAATSMLDAMKPSLGGLLEVLGELPTDIIQAMFHTLDPMLVPRKFLRFAKMDMKSPEAEAFVALEDWINDGVPLAAPVAREALFGWYGENTTASGQWRIAGRVVDPSEVLLPILALIPARDRIVPPASASALAAALPEATELRTALGHIGMVVSENARSRAWTTMVDWLESTS
;
A
#
# COMPACT_ATOMS: atom_id res chain seq x y z
N TRP A 1 10.83 -10.53 -13.59
CA TRP A 1 9.87 -11.64 -13.60
C TRP A 1 8.46 -11.15 -13.88
N SER A 2 7.65 -11.98 -14.55
CA SER A 2 6.23 -11.71 -14.77
C SER A 2 5.42 -13.00 -14.74
N GLU A 3 4.17 -12.90 -14.23
CA GLU A 3 3.20 -13.99 -14.23
C GLU A 3 1.78 -13.38 -14.35
N GLY A 4 1.08 -13.70 -15.45
CA GLY A 4 -0.15 -13.01 -15.80
C GLY A 4 0.08 -11.52 -15.95
N THR A 5 -0.73 -10.70 -15.26
CA THR A 5 -0.56 -9.23 -15.25
C THR A 5 0.46 -8.75 -14.22
N THR A 6 0.83 -9.58 -13.25
CA THR A 6 1.78 -9.20 -12.20
C THR A 6 3.21 -9.21 -12.71
N ARG A 7 3.95 -8.15 -12.42
CA ARG A 7 5.39 -8.02 -12.73
C ARG A 7 6.17 -7.74 -11.45
N LEU A 8 7.38 -8.26 -11.37
CA LEU A 8 8.38 -7.86 -10.37
C LEU A 8 9.48 -7.11 -11.09
N ILE A 9 9.63 -5.84 -10.75
CA ILE A 9 10.53 -4.90 -11.40
C ILE A 9 11.68 -4.60 -10.46
N LEU A 10 12.91 -4.80 -10.92
CA LEU A 10 14.10 -4.33 -10.21
C LEU A 10 14.38 -2.89 -10.62
N HIS A 11 14.38 -1.98 -9.65
CA HIS A 11 14.70 -0.57 -9.85
C HIS A 11 16.20 -0.33 -9.62
N GLY A 12 16.80 0.51 -10.45
CA GLY A 12 18.23 0.80 -10.38
C GLY A 12 19.10 -0.30 -10.99
N ASP A 13 20.33 -0.42 -10.51
CA ASP A 13 21.31 -1.39 -11.02
C ASP A 13 21.27 -2.76 -10.31
N GLY A 14 20.40 -2.91 -9.32
CA GLY A 14 20.22 -4.13 -8.55
C GLY A 14 21.35 -4.42 -7.55
N GLN A 15 22.22 -3.47 -7.32
CA GLN A 15 23.25 -3.59 -6.29
C GLN A 15 22.67 -3.20 -4.92
N GLY A 16 23.17 -3.82 -3.87
CA GLY A 16 22.74 -3.52 -2.51
C GLY A 16 21.76 -4.54 -1.93
N ARG A 17 21.27 -4.25 -0.72
CA ARG A 17 20.43 -5.18 0.04
C ARG A 17 19.01 -5.29 -0.55
N PRO A 18 18.49 -6.48 -0.79
CA PRO A 18 17.19 -6.63 -1.43
C PRO A 18 16.06 -6.09 -0.56
N LEU A 19 15.13 -5.38 -1.20
CA LEU A 19 13.93 -4.82 -0.58
C LEU A 19 12.71 -5.11 -1.46
N LEU A 20 11.82 -6.00 -1.01
CA LEU A 20 10.58 -6.30 -1.70
C LEU A 20 9.53 -5.23 -1.38
N ILE A 21 9.12 -4.46 -2.38
CA ILE A 21 8.17 -3.36 -2.24
C ILE A 21 6.79 -3.79 -2.75
N VAL A 22 5.80 -3.70 -1.87
CA VAL A 22 4.41 -4.13 -2.08
C VAL A 22 3.49 -2.92 -2.08
N PRO A 23 3.14 -2.36 -3.24
CA PRO A 23 2.17 -1.28 -3.35
C PRO A 23 0.73 -1.77 -3.20
N SER A 24 -0.20 -0.81 -3.13
CA SER A 24 -1.64 -1.09 -3.12
C SER A 24 -2.11 -1.74 -4.43
N LEU A 25 -3.23 -2.49 -4.36
CA LEU A 25 -3.91 -3.03 -5.54
C LEU A 25 -4.81 -2.00 -6.25
N VAL A 26 -5.12 -0.88 -5.59
CA VAL A 26 -6.09 0.12 -6.13
C VAL A 26 -5.45 1.18 -7.03
N ASN A 27 -4.13 1.33 -6.96
CA ASN A 27 -3.39 2.32 -7.72
C ASN A 27 -2.07 1.72 -8.21
N ARG A 28 -1.51 2.31 -9.26
CA ARG A 28 -0.21 1.91 -9.78
C ARG A 28 0.91 2.26 -8.81
N TYR A 29 1.99 1.46 -8.80
CA TYR A 29 3.16 1.67 -7.95
C TYR A 29 3.90 2.99 -8.21
N HIS A 30 3.65 3.64 -9.34
CA HIS A 30 4.35 4.86 -9.81
C HIS A 30 4.30 6.04 -8.82
N VAL A 31 3.40 6.03 -7.83
CA VAL A 31 3.42 7.01 -6.73
C VAL A 31 4.74 6.95 -5.94
N LEU A 32 5.40 5.78 -5.93
CA LEU A 32 6.68 5.59 -5.27
C LEU A 32 7.87 6.10 -6.11
N ASP A 33 7.59 6.46 -7.39
CA ASP A 33 8.55 6.98 -8.37
C ASP A 33 7.88 8.08 -9.23
N ILE A 34 7.38 9.14 -8.58
CA ILE A 34 6.45 10.07 -9.22
C ILE A 34 7.13 11.11 -10.10
N ALA A 35 8.31 11.59 -9.71
CA ALA A 35 9.04 12.62 -10.44
C ALA A 35 10.51 12.69 -9.95
N PRO A 36 11.43 13.25 -10.74
CA PRO A 36 12.81 13.47 -10.32
C PRO A 36 12.91 14.21 -8.98
N GLY A 37 13.69 13.68 -8.04
CA GLY A 37 13.82 14.21 -6.68
C GLY A 37 12.64 13.91 -5.74
N ARG A 38 11.60 13.24 -6.25
CA ARG A 38 10.41 12.79 -5.50
C ARG A 38 10.15 11.28 -5.72
N SER A 39 11.22 10.52 -5.93
CA SER A 39 11.20 9.07 -6.06
C SER A 39 11.71 8.43 -4.77
N LEU A 40 10.85 7.66 -4.12
CA LEU A 40 11.25 6.81 -3.00
C LEU A 40 12.14 5.67 -3.49
N LEU A 41 11.90 5.17 -4.70
CA LEU A 41 12.68 4.08 -5.29
C LEU A 41 14.12 4.53 -5.57
N ASP A 42 14.32 5.70 -6.20
CA ASP A 42 15.65 6.28 -6.40
C ASP A 42 16.38 6.54 -5.08
N TYR A 43 15.63 6.99 -4.06
CA TYR A 43 16.21 7.25 -2.75
C TYR A 43 16.71 5.97 -2.08
N LEU A 44 15.96 4.89 -2.17
CA LEU A 44 16.32 3.58 -1.63
C LEU A 44 17.53 2.98 -2.39
N ASP A 45 17.54 3.08 -3.72
CA ASP A 45 18.65 2.64 -4.55
C ASP A 45 19.95 3.39 -4.18
N GLN A 46 19.88 4.72 -4.09
CA GLN A 46 21.01 5.56 -3.66
C GLN A 46 21.47 5.29 -2.22
N ALA A 47 20.59 4.78 -1.37
CA ALA A 47 20.89 4.38 0.00
C ALA A 47 21.46 2.94 0.10
N GLY A 48 21.74 2.28 -1.01
CA GLY A 48 22.37 0.94 -1.04
C GLY A 48 21.39 -0.21 -0.87
N PHE A 49 20.13 -0.01 -1.24
CA PHE A 49 19.15 -1.08 -1.38
C PHE A 49 18.93 -1.43 -2.85
N ALA A 50 18.47 -2.65 -3.10
CA ALA A 50 17.98 -3.09 -4.40
C ALA A 50 16.45 -3.20 -4.33
N PRO A 51 15.67 -2.20 -4.78
CA PRO A 51 14.22 -2.21 -4.70
C PRO A 51 13.60 -3.14 -5.74
N TYR A 52 12.96 -4.23 -5.31
CA TYR A 52 12.14 -5.11 -6.13
C TYR A 52 10.68 -4.70 -5.95
N VAL A 53 10.11 -4.04 -6.95
CA VAL A 53 8.74 -3.49 -6.86
C VAL A 53 7.76 -4.42 -7.53
N VAL A 54 6.71 -4.79 -6.80
CA VAL A 54 5.59 -5.51 -7.39
C VAL A 54 4.71 -4.53 -8.16
N ASP A 55 4.55 -4.78 -9.44
CA ASP A 55 3.55 -4.10 -10.26
C ASP A 55 2.39 -5.07 -10.50
N TRP A 56 1.24 -4.78 -9.91
CA TRP A 56 0.05 -5.63 -10.03
C TRP A 56 -0.61 -5.52 -11.40
N ASP A 57 -0.49 -4.34 -12.01
CA ASP A 57 -1.19 -3.93 -13.22
C ASP A 57 -2.73 -4.09 -13.11
N ARG A 58 -3.44 -3.93 -14.20
CA ARG A 58 -4.89 -4.13 -14.27
C ARG A 58 -5.20 -5.63 -14.28
N PRO A 59 -6.18 -6.12 -13.47
CA PRO A 59 -6.57 -7.52 -13.51
C PRO A 59 -6.94 -7.98 -14.93
N GLY A 60 -6.23 -8.99 -15.42
CA GLY A 60 -6.52 -9.68 -16.67
C GLY A 60 -7.66 -10.70 -16.51
N GLU A 61 -7.88 -11.52 -17.52
CA GLU A 61 -8.94 -12.52 -17.51
C GLU A 61 -8.81 -13.48 -16.31
N VAL A 62 -7.59 -13.90 -15.99
CA VAL A 62 -7.30 -14.80 -14.86
C VAL A 62 -7.44 -14.07 -13.53
N GLU A 63 -6.85 -12.89 -13.40
CA GLU A 63 -6.81 -12.10 -12.16
C GLU A 63 -8.18 -11.54 -11.76
N ARG A 64 -9.14 -11.45 -12.67
CA ARG A 64 -10.54 -11.07 -12.32
C ARG A 64 -11.21 -12.05 -11.38
N ALA A 65 -10.77 -13.30 -11.35
CA ALA A 65 -11.26 -14.32 -10.41
C ALA A 65 -10.46 -14.38 -9.11
N PHE A 66 -9.36 -13.62 -8.98
CA PHE A 66 -8.49 -13.68 -7.81
C PHE A 66 -9.14 -13.11 -6.56
N THR A 67 -8.91 -13.82 -5.47
CA THR A 67 -9.11 -13.39 -4.09
C THR A 67 -7.82 -12.75 -3.55
N LEU A 68 -7.87 -12.17 -2.34
CA LEU A 68 -6.66 -11.74 -1.64
C LEU A 68 -5.70 -12.93 -1.38
N THR A 69 -6.24 -14.15 -1.18
CA THR A 69 -5.42 -15.36 -1.07
C THR A 69 -4.59 -15.60 -2.33
N ASP A 70 -5.17 -15.43 -3.52
CA ASP A 70 -4.46 -15.65 -4.79
C ASP A 70 -3.34 -14.61 -5.00
N TYR A 71 -3.60 -13.36 -4.64
CA TYR A 71 -2.57 -12.32 -4.66
C TYR A 71 -1.46 -12.57 -3.64
N ILE A 72 -1.79 -12.90 -2.38
CA ILE A 72 -0.82 -12.98 -1.28
C ILE A 72 -0.09 -14.34 -1.28
N ALA A 73 -0.85 -15.44 -1.17
CA ALA A 73 -0.28 -16.80 -1.09
C ALA A 73 0.04 -17.40 -2.47
N GLY A 74 -0.27 -16.66 -3.53
CA GLY A 74 0.06 -17.00 -4.90
C GLY A 74 1.12 -16.06 -5.47
N ARG A 75 0.72 -14.93 -6.05
CA ARG A 75 1.60 -14.01 -6.76
C ARG A 75 2.73 -13.43 -5.91
N LEU A 76 2.39 -12.89 -4.72
CA LEU A 76 3.37 -12.26 -3.85
C LEU A 76 4.34 -13.27 -3.23
N ASP A 77 3.86 -14.45 -2.90
CA ASP A 77 4.68 -15.55 -2.39
C ASP A 77 5.75 -15.96 -3.44
N ARG A 78 5.35 -16.12 -4.71
CA ARG A 78 6.29 -16.40 -5.81
C ARG A 78 7.21 -15.23 -6.15
N ALA A 79 6.73 -13.99 -6.03
CA ALA A 79 7.59 -12.81 -6.18
C ALA A 79 8.71 -12.79 -5.14
N LEU A 80 8.41 -13.18 -3.89
CA LEU A 80 9.42 -13.33 -2.85
C LEU A 80 10.43 -14.43 -3.21
N ASP A 81 9.99 -15.59 -3.73
CA ASP A 81 10.92 -16.65 -4.16
C ASP A 81 11.87 -16.14 -5.24
N VAL A 82 11.37 -15.37 -6.22
CA VAL A 82 12.22 -14.75 -7.26
C VAL A 82 13.24 -13.78 -6.67
N VAL A 83 12.86 -12.98 -5.66
CA VAL A 83 13.81 -12.08 -4.99
C VAL A 83 14.90 -12.89 -4.27
N LEU A 84 14.51 -13.93 -3.53
CA LEU A 84 15.45 -14.79 -2.81
C LEU A 84 16.44 -15.48 -3.75
N ASP A 85 15.94 -16.03 -4.87
CA ASP A 85 16.77 -16.71 -5.86
C ASP A 85 17.73 -15.73 -6.58
N HIS A 86 17.26 -14.52 -6.89
CA HIS A 86 18.05 -13.52 -7.61
C HIS A 86 19.09 -12.84 -6.72
N ALA A 87 18.69 -12.46 -5.50
CA ALA A 87 19.57 -11.74 -4.57
C ALA A 87 20.49 -12.66 -3.77
N GLY A 88 20.12 -13.93 -3.59
CA GLY A 88 20.89 -14.89 -2.78
C GLY A 88 20.86 -14.60 -1.27
N GLU A 89 20.07 -13.64 -0.81
CA GLU A 89 19.89 -13.27 0.58
C GLU A 89 18.44 -12.87 0.88
N ARG A 90 18.08 -12.85 2.15
CA ARG A 90 16.71 -12.50 2.60
C ARG A 90 16.44 -11.01 2.40
N PRO A 91 15.37 -10.60 1.71
CA PRO A 91 14.96 -9.21 1.64
C PRO A 91 14.33 -8.72 2.95
N ALA A 92 14.32 -7.41 3.16
CA ALA A 92 13.24 -6.80 3.93
C ALA A 92 12.02 -6.64 3.00
N SER A 93 10.82 -6.48 3.59
CA SER A 93 9.63 -6.13 2.83
C SER A 93 9.12 -4.75 3.24
N LEU A 94 8.63 -3.98 2.27
CA LEU A 94 8.01 -2.68 2.48
C LEU A 94 6.61 -2.70 1.86
N GLY A 95 5.58 -2.53 2.68
CA GLY A 95 4.20 -2.43 2.22
C GLY A 95 3.64 -1.02 2.39
N TYR A 96 3.00 -0.48 1.35
CA TYR A 96 2.37 0.83 1.38
C TYR A 96 0.86 0.74 1.30
N CYS A 97 0.16 1.38 2.24
CA CYS A 97 -1.30 1.42 2.30
C CYS A 97 -1.89 -0.02 2.38
N MET A 98 -2.82 -0.37 1.50
CA MET A 98 -3.35 -1.73 1.34
C MET A 98 -2.22 -2.77 1.11
N GLY A 99 -1.14 -2.38 0.41
CA GLY A 99 0.03 -3.24 0.20
C GLY A 99 0.71 -3.64 1.51
N GLY A 100 0.57 -2.85 2.56
CA GLY A 100 1.04 -3.21 3.90
C GLY A 100 0.28 -4.39 4.51
N LEU A 101 -1.02 -4.52 4.25
CA LEU A 101 -1.80 -5.70 4.67
C LEU A 101 -1.33 -6.96 3.92
N LEU A 102 -1.07 -6.83 2.60
CA LEU A 102 -0.55 -7.94 1.82
C LEU A 102 0.85 -8.36 2.31
N ALA A 103 1.73 -7.39 2.56
CA ALA A 103 3.08 -7.64 3.07
C ALA A 103 3.06 -8.25 4.49
N LEU A 104 2.14 -7.82 5.36
CA LEU A 104 1.95 -8.39 6.69
C LEU A 104 1.53 -9.87 6.63
N ALA A 105 0.54 -10.18 5.79
CA ALA A 105 0.07 -11.56 5.64
C ALA A 105 1.14 -12.46 5.00
N LEU A 106 1.94 -11.94 4.05
CA LEU A 106 3.12 -12.63 3.53
C LEU A 106 4.16 -12.84 4.65
N ALA A 107 4.46 -11.80 5.42
CA ALA A 107 5.44 -11.87 6.51
C ALA A 107 5.07 -12.92 7.54
N GLN A 108 3.81 -13.02 7.97
CA GLN A 108 3.35 -14.09 8.86
C GLN A 108 3.58 -15.49 8.27
N ARG A 109 3.44 -15.67 6.98
CA ARG A 109 3.62 -16.95 6.28
C ARG A 109 5.10 -17.31 6.07
N ARG A 110 5.94 -16.30 5.79
CA ARG A 110 7.31 -16.43 5.30
C ARG A 110 8.34 -15.72 6.19
N GLN A 111 8.13 -15.69 7.52
CA GLN A 111 9.01 -14.98 8.46
C GLN A 111 10.49 -15.37 8.33
N ARG A 112 10.77 -16.63 8.02
CA ARG A 112 12.15 -17.14 7.90
C ARG A 112 12.88 -16.62 6.66
N ASP A 113 12.13 -16.13 5.69
CA ASP A 113 12.61 -15.68 4.39
C ASP A 113 12.71 -14.15 4.30
N LEU A 114 12.31 -13.45 5.36
CA LEU A 114 12.40 -12.01 5.49
C LEU A 114 13.31 -11.62 6.66
N ARG A 115 14.01 -10.47 6.55
CA ARG A 115 14.80 -9.92 7.65
C ARG A 115 14.07 -8.84 8.45
N GLY A 116 13.01 -8.22 7.90
CA GLY A 116 12.21 -7.20 8.54
C GLY A 116 11.06 -6.75 7.66
N LEU A 117 10.15 -5.96 8.24
CA LEU A 117 8.95 -5.46 7.58
C LEU A 117 8.77 -3.97 7.85
N VAL A 118 8.59 -3.17 6.80
CA VAL A 118 8.20 -1.75 6.89
C VAL A 118 6.75 -1.61 6.45
N LEU A 119 5.95 -0.98 7.28
CA LEU A 119 4.53 -0.73 7.06
C LEU A 119 4.29 0.78 6.94
N LEU A 120 4.06 1.26 5.71
CA LEU A 120 3.80 2.67 5.43
C LEU A 120 2.29 2.93 5.35
N ALA A 121 1.74 3.72 6.28
CA ALA A 121 0.32 4.10 6.30
C ALA A 121 -0.62 2.88 6.13
N THR A 122 -0.34 1.77 6.80
CA THR A 122 -1.08 0.52 6.66
C THR A 122 -2.30 0.52 7.57
N PRO A 123 -3.53 0.35 7.04
CA PRO A 123 -4.72 0.25 7.87
C PRO A 123 -4.78 -1.10 8.60
N TRP A 124 -5.52 -1.15 9.71
CA TRP A 124 -5.81 -2.41 10.41
C TRP A 124 -7.18 -2.43 11.06
N ASP A 125 -7.43 -1.50 11.98
CA ASP A 125 -8.75 -1.35 12.59
C ASP A 125 -9.58 -0.36 11.78
N PHE A 126 -10.44 -0.88 10.94
CA PHE A 126 -11.31 -0.08 10.07
C PHE A 126 -12.47 0.56 10.83
N SER A 127 -12.65 0.23 12.13
CA SER A 127 -13.64 0.83 13.02
C SER A 127 -13.05 1.91 13.95
N ALA A 128 -11.72 2.07 13.97
CA ALA A 128 -11.02 2.96 14.92
C ALA A 128 -11.40 4.44 14.80
N ASP A 129 -11.91 4.85 13.64
CA ASP A 129 -12.47 6.18 13.42
C ASP A 129 -13.78 6.02 12.63
N ALA A 130 -14.79 5.46 13.34
CA ALA A 130 -16.10 5.12 12.76
C ALA A 130 -16.75 6.36 12.16
N SER A 131 -16.44 6.63 10.91
CA SER A 131 -16.89 7.78 10.16
C SER A 131 -18.24 7.48 9.50
N ALA A 132 -18.92 8.54 9.03
CA ALA A 132 -20.08 8.43 8.15
C ALA A 132 -19.84 7.52 6.92
N ALA A 133 -18.58 7.30 6.56
CA ALA A 133 -18.16 6.43 5.45
C ALA A 133 -18.55 4.96 5.67
N THR A 134 -18.40 4.42 6.90
CA THR A 134 -18.78 3.03 7.20
C THR A 134 -20.28 2.84 7.07
N SER A 135 -21.08 3.77 7.63
CA SER A 135 -22.55 3.71 7.52
C SER A 135 -23.03 3.87 6.08
N MET A 136 -22.36 4.69 5.29
CA MET A 136 -22.66 4.86 3.87
C MET A 136 -22.35 3.57 3.08
N LEU A 137 -21.21 2.93 3.39
CA LEU A 137 -20.83 1.67 2.74
C LEU A 137 -21.83 0.56 3.05
N ASP A 138 -22.30 0.45 4.30
CA ASP A 138 -23.32 -0.53 4.70
C ASP A 138 -24.64 -0.32 3.94
N ALA A 139 -25.06 0.94 3.77
CA ALA A 139 -26.24 1.27 2.99
C ALA A 139 -26.08 0.93 1.49
N MET A 140 -24.87 1.02 0.96
CA MET A 140 -24.54 0.73 -0.45
C MET A 140 -24.26 -0.76 -0.71
N LYS A 141 -24.05 -1.58 0.33
CA LYS A 141 -23.63 -3.00 0.21
C LYS A 141 -24.47 -3.82 -0.79
N PRO A 142 -25.82 -3.77 -0.81
CA PRO A 142 -26.60 -4.54 -1.77
C PRO A 142 -26.36 -4.09 -3.22
N SER A 143 -26.31 -2.78 -3.47
CA SER A 143 -26.09 -2.21 -4.81
C SER A 143 -24.68 -2.49 -5.32
N LEU A 144 -23.68 -2.34 -4.47
CA LEU A 144 -22.29 -2.68 -4.80
C LEU A 144 -22.13 -4.19 -5.03
N GLY A 145 -22.80 -5.03 -4.24
CA GLY A 145 -22.81 -6.47 -4.42
C GLY A 145 -23.32 -6.89 -5.79
N GLY A 146 -24.46 -6.35 -6.23
CA GLY A 146 -25.03 -6.59 -7.56
C GLY A 146 -24.13 -6.06 -8.68
N LEU A 147 -23.53 -4.87 -8.51
CA LEU A 147 -22.60 -4.31 -9.48
C LEU A 147 -21.38 -5.23 -9.69
N LEU A 148 -20.77 -5.70 -8.60
CA LEU A 148 -19.61 -6.61 -8.65
C LEU A 148 -19.94 -7.94 -9.35
N GLU A 149 -21.16 -8.45 -9.19
CA GLU A 149 -21.62 -9.66 -9.90
C GLU A 149 -21.72 -9.45 -11.41
N VAL A 150 -22.22 -8.29 -11.82
CA VAL A 150 -22.41 -7.99 -13.24
C VAL A 150 -21.11 -7.64 -13.94
N LEU A 151 -20.26 -6.82 -13.30
CA LEU A 151 -19.03 -6.30 -13.93
C LEU A 151 -17.81 -7.20 -13.75
N GLY A 152 -17.80 -8.07 -12.72
CA GLY A 152 -16.63 -8.89 -12.36
C GLY A 152 -15.47 -8.09 -11.78
N GLU A 153 -15.61 -6.78 -11.63
CA GLU A 153 -14.62 -5.86 -11.05
C GLU A 153 -15.29 -4.65 -10.41
N LEU A 154 -14.61 -4.00 -9.48
CA LEU A 154 -14.97 -2.67 -8.99
C LEU A 154 -14.28 -1.63 -9.86
N PRO A 155 -15.04 -0.84 -10.65
CA PRO A 155 -14.46 0.16 -11.53
C PRO A 155 -13.69 1.25 -10.79
N THR A 156 -12.61 1.74 -11.41
CA THR A 156 -11.77 2.82 -10.89
C THR A 156 -12.57 4.08 -10.51
N ASP A 157 -13.55 4.47 -11.33
CA ASP A 157 -14.37 5.65 -11.07
C ASP A 157 -15.13 5.56 -9.75
N ILE A 158 -15.60 4.37 -9.39
CA ILE A 158 -16.29 4.14 -8.11
C ILE A 158 -15.30 4.22 -6.96
N ILE A 159 -14.11 3.61 -7.10
CA ILE A 159 -13.04 3.71 -6.10
C ILE A 159 -12.66 5.18 -5.89
N GLN A 160 -12.48 5.95 -6.95
CA GLN A 160 -12.15 7.37 -6.88
C GLN A 160 -13.28 8.18 -6.24
N ALA A 161 -14.54 7.91 -6.59
CA ALA A 161 -15.69 8.55 -5.97
C ALA A 161 -15.72 8.30 -4.45
N MET A 162 -15.41 7.08 -4.01
CA MET A 162 -15.29 6.76 -2.58
C MET A 162 -14.18 7.57 -1.91
N PHE A 163 -12.99 7.68 -2.51
CA PHE A 163 -11.91 8.52 -1.98
C PHE A 163 -12.28 10.00 -1.93
N HIS A 164 -13.02 10.51 -2.92
CA HIS A 164 -13.48 11.90 -2.91
C HIS A 164 -14.41 12.22 -1.73
N THR A 165 -15.16 11.25 -1.22
CA THR A 165 -16.02 11.46 -0.05
C THR A 165 -15.24 11.73 1.24
N LEU A 166 -13.97 11.32 1.33
CA LEU A 166 -13.11 11.53 2.51
C LEU A 166 -12.71 13.00 2.69
N ASP A 167 -12.59 13.77 1.62
CA ASP A 167 -12.36 15.22 1.65
C ASP A 167 -12.95 15.90 0.39
N PRO A 168 -14.26 16.20 0.40
CA PRO A 168 -14.94 16.80 -0.77
C PRO A 168 -14.34 18.14 -1.20
N MET A 169 -13.69 18.87 -0.29
CA MET A 169 -13.08 20.15 -0.57
C MET A 169 -11.61 20.06 -1.03
N LEU A 170 -11.04 18.85 -1.10
CA LEU A 170 -9.66 18.66 -1.53
C LEU A 170 -9.46 19.14 -2.97
N VAL A 171 -10.33 18.71 -3.88
CA VAL A 171 -10.20 19.02 -5.31
C VAL A 171 -10.25 20.53 -5.57
N PRO A 172 -11.26 21.30 -5.14
CA PRO A 172 -11.24 22.75 -5.33
C PRO A 172 -9.99 23.41 -4.73
N ARG A 173 -9.58 23.01 -3.52
CA ARG A 173 -8.41 23.62 -2.84
C ARG A 173 -7.11 23.37 -3.60
N LYS A 174 -6.87 22.14 -4.07
CA LYS A 174 -5.63 21.81 -4.77
C LYS A 174 -5.53 22.52 -6.12
N PHE A 175 -6.62 22.60 -6.89
CA PHE A 175 -6.61 23.29 -8.19
C PHE A 175 -6.54 24.82 -8.06
N LEU A 176 -7.15 25.42 -7.03
CA LEU A 176 -6.97 26.85 -6.72
C LEU A 176 -5.50 27.17 -6.33
N ARG A 177 -4.81 26.24 -5.70
CA ARG A 177 -3.38 26.37 -5.41
C ARG A 177 -2.56 26.22 -6.69
N PHE A 178 -2.85 25.22 -7.51
CA PHE A 178 -2.17 24.95 -8.77
C PHE A 178 -2.26 26.16 -9.72
N ALA A 179 -3.44 26.78 -9.84
CA ALA A 179 -3.65 27.98 -10.66
C ALA A 179 -2.77 29.20 -10.29
N LYS A 180 -2.13 29.16 -9.11
CA LYS A 180 -1.21 30.20 -8.63
C LYS A 180 0.26 29.82 -8.74
N MET A 181 0.57 28.61 -9.23
CA MET A 181 1.95 28.14 -9.40
C MET A 181 2.55 28.69 -10.68
N ASP A 182 3.86 28.82 -10.69
CA ASP A 182 4.59 28.95 -11.96
C ASP A 182 4.51 27.60 -12.69
N MET A 183 3.89 27.61 -13.87
CA MET A 183 3.67 26.42 -14.68
C MET A 183 4.97 25.76 -15.19
N LYS A 184 6.10 26.43 -15.05
CA LYS A 184 7.43 25.90 -15.39
C LYS A 184 8.21 25.45 -14.15
N SER A 185 7.59 25.48 -12.99
CA SER A 185 8.25 25.06 -11.76
C SER A 185 8.22 23.53 -11.58
N PRO A 186 9.22 22.93 -10.91
CA PRO A 186 9.19 21.52 -10.55
C PRO A 186 7.98 21.12 -9.71
N GLU A 187 7.43 22.07 -8.94
CA GLU A 187 6.23 21.86 -8.14
C GLU A 187 4.98 21.68 -9.02
N ALA A 188 4.86 22.45 -10.10
CA ALA A 188 3.77 22.33 -11.05
C ALA A 188 3.87 21.00 -11.82
N GLU A 189 5.08 20.63 -12.26
CA GLU A 189 5.32 19.34 -12.93
C GLU A 189 4.96 18.16 -12.01
N ALA A 190 5.41 18.20 -10.75
CA ALA A 190 5.08 17.16 -9.77
C ALA A 190 3.58 17.13 -9.44
N PHE A 191 2.90 18.28 -9.44
CA PHE A 191 1.45 18.30 -9.28
C PHE A 191 0.75 17.59 -10.45
N VAL A 192 1.14 17.87 -11.70
CA VAL A 192 0.57 17.21 -12.88
C VAL A 192 0.82 15.70 -12.82
N ALA A 193 2.07 15.28 -12.57
CA ALA A 193 2.40 13.86 -12.45
C ALA A 193 1.56 13.15 -11.38
N LEU A 194 1.31 13.81 -10.24
CA LEU A 194 0.45 13.26 -9.18
C LEU A 194 -1.02 13.16 -9.61
N GLU A 195 -1.54 14.19 -10.31
CA GLU A 195 -2.91 14.15 -10.83
C GLU A 195 -3.07 13.05 -11.89
N ASP A 196 -2.10 12.90 -12.78
CA ASP A 196 -2.09 11.85 -13.80
C ASP A 196 -2.11 10.45 -13.12
N TRP A 197 -1.26 10.26 -12.09
CA TRP A 197 -1.26 9.02 -11.31
C TRP A 197 -2.60 8.76 -10.61
N ILE A 198 -3.22 9.77 -9.99
CA ILE A 198 -4.53 9.63 -9.34
C ILE A 198 -5.59 9.18 -10.36
N ASN A 199 -5.51 9.70 -11.59
CA ASN A 199 -6.47 9.39 -12.66
C ASN A 199 -6.15 8.09 -13.41
N ASP A 200 -4.96 7.51 -13.25
CA ASP A 200 -4.56 6.20 -13.79
C ASP A 200 -4.75 5.08 -12.74
N GLY A 201 -5.88 5.08 -12.08
CA GLY A 201 -6.22 4.05 -11.10
C GLY A 201 -6.49 2.68 -11.73
N VAL A 202 -6.46 1.64 -10.90
CA VAL A 202 -6.65 0.25 -11.29
C VAL A 202 -7.97 -0.27 -10.70
N PRO A 203 -8.84 -0.95 -11.49
CA PRO A 203 -10.02 -1.58 -10.94
C PRO A 203 -9.64 -2.76 -10.05
N LEU A 204 -10.47 -3.06 -9.05
CA LEU A 204 -10.27 -4.26 -8.23
C LEU A 204 -11.08 -5.43 -8.78
N ALA A 205 -10.49 -6.61 -8.86
CA ALA A 205 -11.23 -7.85 -9.08
C ALA A 205 -12.40 -7.98 -8.10
N ALA A 206 -13.55 -8.43 -8.56
CA ALA A 206 -14.76 -8.47 -7.72
C ALA A 206 -14.59 -9.24 -6.40
N PRO A 207 -13.90 -10.41 -6.34
CA PRO A 207 -13.66 -11.07 -5.06
C PRO A 207 -12.79 -10.22 -4.11
N VAL A 208 -11.72 -9.60 -4.60
CA VAL A 208 -10.87 -8.69 -3.79
C VAL A 208 -11.67 -7.48 -3.29
N ALA A 209 -12.51 -6.88 -4.15
CA ALA A 209 -13.36 -5.77 -3.76
C ALA A 209 -14.36 -6.18 -2.66
N ARG A 210 -14.93 -7.39 -2.72
CA ARG A 210 -15.82 -7.92 -1.67
C ARG A 210 -15.07 -8.11 -0.34
N GLU A 211 -13.88 -8.72 -0.37
CA GLU A 211 -13.07 -8.91 0.82
C GLU A 211 -12.66 -7.57 1.45
N ALA A 212 -12.25 -6.59 0.64
CA ALA A 212 -11.87 -5.28 1.13
C ALA A 212 -13.09 -4.48 1.64
N LEU A 213 -14.13 -4.27 0.80
CA LEU A 213 -15.24 -3.39 1.15
C LEU A 213 -16.15 -3.99 2.23
N PHE A 214 -16.49 -5.27 2.12
CA PHE A 214 -17.44 -5.89 3.04
C PHE A 214 -16.73 -6.53 4.22
N GLY A 215 -15.55 -7.16 3.99
CA GLY A 215 -14.75 -7.75 5.06
C GLY A 215 -14.02 -6.72 5.90
N TRP A 216 -13.13 -5.92 5.30
CA TRP A 216 -12.32 -4.99 6.08
C TRP A 216 -13.13 -3.77 6.54
N TYR A 217 -13.71 -3.01 5.59
CA TYR A 217 -14.46 -1.79 5.95
C TYR A 217 -15.82 -2.08 6.61
N GLY A 218 -16.54 -3.14 6.17
CA GLY A 218 -17.86 -3.45 6.72
C GLY A 218 -17.80 -4.23 8.04
N GLU A 219 -17.09 -5.35 8.06
CA GLU A 219 -17.07 -6.31 9.17
C GLU A 219 -15.82 -6.19 10.05
N ASN A 220 -14.87 -5.32 9.68
CA ASN A 220 -13.59 -5.14 10.37
C ASN A 220 -12.86 -6.47 10.63
N THR A 221 -12.85 -7.35 9.61
CA THR A 221 -12.34 -8.73 9.74
C THR A 221 -10.87 -8.79 10.12
N THR A 222 -10.09 -7.74 9.85
CA THR A 222 -8.70 -7.58 10.28
C THR A 222 -8.60 -7.53 11.79
N ALA A 223 -9.10 -6.47 12.42
CA ALA A 223 -8.98 -6.28 13.87
C ALA A 223 -9.85 -7.25 14.70
N SER A 224 -10.92 -7.82 14.09
CA SER A 224 -11.74 -8.86 14.75
C SER A 224 -11.13 -10.27 14.68
N GLY A 225 -9.95 -10.45 14.05
CA GLY A 225 -9.28 -11.75 13.94
C GLY A 225 -10.00 -12.75 13.03
N GLN A 226 -10.76 -12.25 12.05
CA GLN A 226 -11.52 -13.08 11.12
C GLN A 226 -10.92 -13.12 9.71
N TRP A 227 -10.01 -12.21 9.39
CA TRP A 227 -9.37 -12.17 8.08
C TRP A 227 -8.45 -13.38 7.88
N ARG A 228 -8.65 -14.11 6.79
CA ARG A 228 -7.92 -15.35 6.49
C ARG A 228 -7.27 -15.32 5.14
N ILE A 229 -6.03 -15.81 5.07
CA ILE A 229 -5.30 -16.04 3.83
C ILE A 229 -4.92 -17.52 3.75
N ALA A 230 -5.34 -18.18 2.69
CA ALA A 230 -5.17 -19.63 2.51
C ALA A 230 -5.63 -20.45 3.74
N GLY A 231 -6.77 -20.06 4.32
CA GLY A 231 -7.38 -20.72 5.48
C GLY A 231 -6.78 -20.36 6.85
N ARG A 232 -5.62 -19.71 6.93
CA ARG A 232 -4.99 -19.26 8.17
C ARG A 232 -5.42 -17.84 8.52
N VAL A 233 -5.76 -17.59 9.79
CA VAL A 233 -6.02 -16.23 10.29
C VAL A 233 -4.75 -15.39 10.16
N VAL A 234 -4.89 -14.16 9.67
CA VAL A 234 -3.82 -13.16 9.73
C VAL A 234 -3.85 -12.55 11.11
N ASP A 235 -2.86 -12.90 11.92
CA ASP A 235 -2.71 -12.46 13.31
C ASP A 235 -1.36 -11.74 13.48
N PRO A 236 -1.38 -10.40 13.68
CA PRO A 236 -0.16 -9.63 13.87
C PRO A 236 0.70 -10.14 15.04
N SER A 237 0.10 -10.69 16.09
CA SER A 237 0.83 -11.20 17.26
C SER A 237 1.75 -12.39 16.95
N GLU A 238 1.53 -13.07 15.85
CA GLU A 238 2.38 -14.18 15.38
C GLU A 238 3.57 -13.71 14.52
N VAL A 239 3.67 -12.40 14.18
CA VAL A 239 4.76 -11.86 13.37
C VAL A 239 5.87 -11.34 14.29
N LEU A 240 6.95 -12.12 14.39
CA LEU A 240 8.07 -11.88 15.32
C LEU A 240 9.29 -11.26 14.61
N LEU A 241 9.12 -10.77 13.40
CA LEU A 241 10.14 -10.00 12.68
C LEU A 241 10.30 -8.61 13.29
N PRO A 242 11.49 -7.97 13.15
CA PRO A 242 11.59 -6.53 13.34
C PRO A 242 10.64 -5.79 12.41
N ILE A 243 9.86 -4.85 12.95
CA ILE A 243 8.85 -4.10 12.17
C ILE A 243 8.96 -2.61 12.43
N LEU A 244 8.95 -1.82 11.35
CA LEU A 244 8.77 -0.38 11.42
C LEU A 244 7.36 -0.03 10.92
N ALA A 245 6.52 0.52 11.79
CA ALA A 245 5.23 1.08 11.42
C ALA A 245 5.34 2.62 11.31
N LEU A 246 5.31 3.14 10.09
CA LEU A 246 5.42 4.57 9.81
C LEU A 246 4.03 5.14 9.53
N ILE A 247 3.56 6.00 10.46
CA ILE A 247 2.18 6.48 10.52
C ILE A 247 2.13 8.00 10.25
N PRO A 248 1.50 8.42 9.14
CA PRO A 248 1.33 9.83 8.86
C PRO A 248 0.20 10.42 9.74
N ALA A 249 0.55 11.37 10.60
CA ALA A 249 -0.37 11.97 11.59
C ALA A 249 -1.50 12.81 10.95
N ARG A 250 -1.38 13.18 9.68
CA ARG A 250 -2.39 13.94 8.92
C ARG A 250 -3.07 13.10 7.84
N ASP A 251 -3.05 11.80 8.00
CA ASP A 251 -3.68 10.87 7.07
C ASP A 251 -5.21 10.94 7.18
N ARG A 252 -5.87 11.14 6.03
CA ARG A 252 -7.32 11.14 5.91
C ARG A 252 -7.85 9.93 5.17
N ILE A 253 -6.96 9.15 4.56
CA ILE A 253 -7.27 7.90 3.84
C ILE A 253 -7.22 6.73 4.83
N VAL A 254 -6.13 6.64 5.57
CA VAL A 254 -5.96 5.69 6.66
C VAL A 254 -5.88 6.48 7.96
N PRO A 255 -6.93 6.50 8.78
CA PRO A 255 -6.90 7.20 10.07
C PRO A 255 -5.70 6.72 10.90
N PRO A 256 -4.92 7.64 11.52
CA PRO A 256 -3.77 7.25 12.33
C PRO A 256 -4.09 6.24 13.43
N ALA A 257 -5.31 6.28 13.98
CA ALA A 257 -5.78 5.32 14.96
C ALA A 257 -5.85 3.89 14.40
N SER A 258 -6.28 3.73 13.14
CA SER A 258 -6.32 2.44 12.45
C SER A 258 -4.93 1.83 12.31
N ALA A 259 -3.96 2.62 11.85
CA ALA A 259 -2.58 2.17 11.67
C ALA A 259 -1.87 1.91 13.03
N SER A 260 -2.14 2.74 14.05
CA SER A 260 -1.59 2.52 15.40
C SER A 260 -2.15 1.26 16.07
N ALA A 261 -3.39 0.87 15.76
CA ALA A 261 -3.94 -0.41 16.23
C ALA A 261 -3.12 -1.61 15.71
N LEU A 262 -2.63 -1.54 14.45
CA LEU A 262 -1.71 -2.53 13.92
C LEU A 262 -0.38 -2.55 14.67
N ALA A 263 0.24 -1.37 14.82
CA ALA A 263 1.52 -1.26 15.54
C ALA A 263 1.42 -1.81 16.97
N ALA A 264 0.30 -1.55 17.66
CA ALA A 264 0.06 -2.06 19.00
C ALA A 264 -0.18 -3.58 19.06
N ALA A 265 -0.65 -4.19 17.99
CA ALA A 265 -0.88 -5.65 17.90
C ALA A 265 0.39 -6.43 17.50
N LEU A 266 1.43 -5.75 17.03
CA LEU A 266 2.69 -6.35 16.59
C LEU A 266 3.73 -6.33 17.73
N PRO A 267 4.27 -7.49 18.18
CA PRO A 267 5.18 -7.56 19.33
C PRO A 267 6.48 -6.79 19.16
N GLU A 268 7.05 -6.80 17.95
CA GLU A 268 8.36 -6.22 17.63
C GLU A 268 8.26 -4.92 16.81
N ALA A 269 7.14 -4.21 16.90
CA ALA A 269 6.94 -3.00 16.12
C ALA A 269 7.53 -1.76 16.79
N THR A 270 8.32 -1.02 16.01
CA THR A 270 8.67 0.36 16.29
C THR A 270 7.67 1.27 15.58
N GLU A 271 6.87 2.02 16.33
CA GLU A 271 5.96 3.03 15.75
C GLU A 271 6.71 4.36 15.55
N LEU A 272 6.67 4.87 14.33
CA LEU A 272 7.18 6.20 13.99
C LEU A 272 6.05 7.07 13.42
N ARG A 273 5.82 8.24 14.01
CA ARG A 273 4.84 9.22 13.50
C ARG A 273 5.52 10.32 12.71
N THR A 274 4.94 10.65 11.56
CA THR A 274 5.38 11.79 10.74
C THR A 274 4.27 12.82 10.59
N ALA A 275 4.61 14.12 10.53
CA ALA A 275 3.65 15.20 10.34
C ALA A 275 3.15 15.33 8.87
N LEU A 276 3.27 14.29 8.08
CA LEU A 276 2.85 14.20 6.69
C LEU A 276 1.43 13.62 6.57
N GLY A 277 0.86 13.62 5.36
CA GLY A 277 -0.37 12.92 5.01
C GLY A 277 -0.06 11.64 4.23
N HIS A 278 -1.09 10.87 3.87
CA HIS A 278 -0.99 9.55 3.23
C HIS A 278 -0.06 9.55 2.01
N ILE A 279 -0.40 10.33 1.00
CA ILE A 279 0.40 10.44 -0.24
C ILE A 279 1.64 11.29 0.01
N GLY A 280 1.53 12.33 0.86
CA GLY A 280 2.63 13.25 1.15
C GLY A 280 3.86 12.58 1.76
N MET A 281 3.73 11.41 2.41
CA MET A 281 4.87 10.68 2.96
C MET A 281 5.73 10.00 1.87
N VAL A 282 5.19 9.85 0.66
CA VAL A 282 5.92 9.24 -0.47
C VAL A 282 6.22 10.21 -1.61
N VAL A 283 5.56 11.40 -1.69
CA VAL A 283 5.76 12.32 -2.82
C VAL A 283 6.15 13.75 -2.44
N SER A 284 6.05 14.15 -1.15
CA SER A 284 6.34 15.53 -0.79
C SER A 284 7.84 15.81 -0.70
N GLU A 285 8.24 17.08 -0.89
CA GLU A 285 9.63 17.54 -0.71
C GLU A 285 10.18 17.20 0.68
N ASN A 286 9.31 17.22 1.68
CA ASN A 286 9.69 16.93 3.06
C ASN A 286 9.67 15.42 3.37
N ALA A 287 9.26 14.55 2.44
CA ALA A 287 9.18 13.11 2.69
C ALA A 287 10.55 12.53 3.04
N ARG A 288 11.60 12.94 2.31
CA ARG A 288 12.98 12.52 2.55
C ARG A 288 13.40 12.76 4.01
N SER A 289 13.29 13.98 4.50
CA SER A 289 13.76 14.35 5.84
C SER A 289 12.84 13.90 6.98
N ARG A 290 11.54 13.66 6.70
CA ARG A 290 10.54 13.37 7.73
C ARG A 290 10.10 11.91 7.79
N ALA A 291 10.46 11.11 6.79
CA ALA A 291 10.05 9.72 6.69
C ALA A 291 11.18 8.81 6.17
N TRP A 292 11.76 9.13 5.00
CA TRP A 292 12.64 8.20 4.30
C TRP A 292 13.97 7.98 5.00
N THR A 293 14.61 9.07 5.51
CA THR A 293 15.89 8.95 6.23
C THR A 293 15.76 8.00 7.41
N THR A 294 14.76 8.21 8.28
CA THR A 294 14.57 7.35 9.45
C THR A 294 14.20 5.91 9.06
N MET A 295 13.47 5.73 7.97
CA MET A 295 13.16 4.40 7.45
C MET A 295 14.43 3.69 6.96
N VAL A 296 15.31 4.39 6.24
CA VAL A 296 16.59 3.85 5.78
C VAL A 296 17.49 3.51 6.97
N ASP A 297 17.64 4.41 7.94
CA ASP A 297 18.42 4.16 9.17
C ASP A 297 17.94 2.89 9.90
N TRP A 298 16.61 2.71 9.95
CA TRP A 298 16.01 1.52 10.55
C TRP A 298 16.30 0.26 9.71
N LEU A 299 16.13 0.32 8.39
CA LEU A 299 16.45 -0.79 7.48
C LEU A 299 17.92 -1.20 7.54
N GLU A 300 18.83 -0.24 7.74
CA GLU A 300 20.26 -0.49 7.91
C GLU A 300 20.57 -1.19 9.24
N SER A 301 19.84 -0.85 10.29
CA SER A 301 20.00 -1.48 11.62
C SER A 301 19.43 -2.90 11.70
N THR A 302 18.56 -3.28 10.75
CA THR A 302 17.92 -4.59 10.70
C THR A 302 18.76 -5.53 9.83
N SER A 303 19.71 -6.21 10.43
CA SER A 303 20.65 -7.12 9.75
C SER A 303 20.32 -8.60 9.94
#